data_a23c57c8ec088b89b41ad9b61188c8ac
#
_entry.id   a23c57c8ec088b89b41ad9b61188c8ac
#
_cell.length_a   1.000
_cell.length_b   1.000
_cell.length_c   1.000
_cell.angle_alpha   90.00
_cell.angle_beta   90.00
_cell.angle_gamma   90.00
#
_symmetry.space_group_name_H-M   'P 1'
#
loop_
_entity.id
_entity.type
_entity.pdbx_description
1 polymer ?
#
loop_
_entity_poly.entity_id
_entity_poly.type
_entity_poly.pdbx_seq_one_letter_code
_entity_poly.pdbx_strand_id
1 'polypeptide(L)'
;MITTNALTKSYNQVPVVRDVSLRCEPGTITGFLGANGAGKSTTLKMIVGLVRPDRGTATIEGRSFVELPNPTRVVGMLLDASAMHPGRSGRSTLTIAARMADVDTRRVEYLLDLVGIADAAEKRVGTYSLGMRQRLGIAQALVGAPQALILDEPANGLDPEGIAWMRTLLRDFADHGGTVLLSSHLLHEVQATADHLVVISDGAVVAAGRLDHLLASSTIVVRSPDPVALAAALHAARIDYVAGPGDALTVDASGGRVTAEVLAGVARDHQVLLTELRQSETNGLEQLFFSLTAAKAASPQEAAA
;
A
#
# COMPACT_ATOMS: atom_id res chain seq x y z
N MET A 1 -13.56 -3.01 9.32
CA MET A 1 -13.61 -2.07 8.17
C MET A 1 -13.11 -0.69 8.58
N ILE A 2 -12.22 -0.07 7.78
CA ILE A 2 -11.74 1.30 7.96
C ILE A 2 -12.27 2.14 6.79
N THR A 3 -12.85 3.31 7.07
CA THR A 3 -13.39 4.19 6.02
C THR A 3 -13.00 5.64 6.30
N THR A 4 -12.55 6.35 5.28
CA THR A 4 -12.41 7.81 5.32
C THR A 4 -13.25 8.44 4.24
N ASN A 5 -13.76 9.65 4.53
CA ASN A 5 -14.55 10.42 3.59
C ASN A 5 -14.02 11.86 3.58
N ALA A 6 -13.46 12.26 2.44
CA ALA A 6 -13.01 13.61 2.15
C ALA A 6 -12.05 14.21 3.21
N LEU A 7 -11.15 13.37 3.79
CA LEU A 7 -10.19 13.85 4.79
C LEU A 7 -9.30 14.94 4.22
N THR A 8 -9.27 16.08 4.91
CA THR A 8 -8.46 17.24 4.53
C THR A 8 -7.72 17.76 5.74
N LYS A 9 -6.43 18.09 5.56
CA LYS A 9 -5.57 18.69 6.59
C LYS A 9 -4.56 19.64 6.00
N SER A 10 -4.47 20.82 6.60
CA SER A 10 -3.44 21.83 6.30
C SER A 10 -2.64 22.15 7.55
N TYR A 11 -1.38 22.48 7.39
CA TYR A 11 -0.52 23.05 8.41
C TYR A 11 0.01 24.41 7.91
N ASN A 12 -0.15 25.45 8.69
CA ASN A 12 0.26 26.82 8.30
C ASN A 12 -0.23 27.20 6.89
N GLN A 13 -1.50 26.89 6.60
CA GLN A 13 -2.16 27.11 5.30
C GLN A 13 -1.59 26.26 4.13
N VAL A 14 -0.61 25.41 4.37
CA VAL A 14 -0.12 24.47 3.37
C VAL A 14 -0.92 23.17 3.47
N PRO A 15 -1.66 22.79 2.42
CA PRO A 15 -2.44 21.55 2.42
C PRO A 15 -1.52 20.34 2.33
N VAL A 16 -1.63 19.42 3.30
CA VAL A 16 -0.86 18.18 3.38
C VAL A 16 -1.70 16.97 3.00
N VAL A 17 -3.00 17.02 3.30
CA VAL A 17 -3.97 15.99 2.89
C VAL A 17 -5.17 16.70 2.28
N ARG A 18 -5.60 16.23 1.09
CA ARG A 18 -6.63 16.87 0.27
C ARG A 18 -7.66 15.83 -0.15
N ASP A 19 -8.84 15.90 0.46
CA ASP A 19 -10.02 15.13 0.05
C ASP A 19 -9.78 13.60 -0.04
N VAL A 20 -9.01 13.04 0.91
CA VAL A 20 -8.64 11.63 0.90
C VAL A 20 -9.81 10.77 1.35
N SER A 21 -10.33 9.98 0.43
CA SER A 21 -11.35 8.97 0.67
C SER A 21 -10.78 7.59 0.37
N LEU A 22 -10.86 6.67 1.33
CA LEU A 22 -10.44 5.28 1.18
C LEU A 22 -11.35 4.35 1.98
N ARG A 23 -11.34 3.08 1.60
CA ARG A 23 -12.07 2.02 2.28
C ARG A 23 -11.20 0.77 2.33
N CYS A 24 -11.02 0.23 3.55
CA CYS A 24 -10.33 -1.03 3.77
C CYS A 24 -11.35 -2.06 4.24
N GLU A 25 -11.47 -3.15 3.50
CA GLU A 25 -12.45 -4.19 3.76
C GLU A 25 -11.92 -5.23 4.77
N PRO A 26 -12.80 -5.87 5.55
CA PRO A 26 -12.43 -7.05 6.34
C PRO A 26 -11.87 -8.16 5.47
N GLY A 27 -10.92 -8.92 6.00
CA GLY A 27 -10.29 -10.02 5.27
C GLY A 27 -9.28 -9.58 4.21
N THR A 28 -8.93 -8.28 4.15
CA THR A 28 -8.01 -7.77 3.13
C THR A 28 -6.89 -6.92 3.70
N ILE A 29 -5.80 -6.86 2.94
CA ILE A 29 -4.66 -5.97 3.18
C ILE A 29 -4.72 -4.84 2.15
N THR A 30 -4.86 -3.60 2.64
CA THR A 30 -4.81 -2.39 1.82
C THR A 30 -3.45 -1.72 1.97
N GLY A 31 -2.70 -1.62 0.87
CA GLY A 31 -1.46 -0.85 0.79
C GLY A 31 -1.76 0.63 0.53
N PHE A 32 -1.21 1.51 1.36
CA PHE A 32 -1.29 2.96 1.20
C PHE A 32 0.07 3.49 0.75
N LEU A 33 0.24 3.64 -0.55
CA LEU A 33 1.51 3.91 -1.22
C LEU A 33 1.66 5.40 -1.53
N GLY A 34 2.88 5.92 -1.39
CA GLY A 34 3.21 7.28 -1.78
C GLY A 34 4.62 7.66 -1.36
N ALA A 35 5.19 8.69 -2.00
CA ALA A 35 6.50 9.22 -1.64
C ALA A 35 6.53 9.75 -0.18
N ASN A 36 7.73 9.96 0.35
CA ASN A 36 7.87 10.64 1.63
C ASN A 36 7.31 12.07 1.53
N GLY A 37 6.53 12.48 2.54
CA GLY A 37 5.85 13.77 2.52
C GLY A 37 4.52 13.80 1.76
N ALA A 38 4.09 12.72 1.10
CA ALA A 38 2.83 12.67 0.36
C ALA A 38 1.56 12.74 1.23
N GLY A 39 1.67 12.74 2.57
CA GLY A 39 0.53 12.83 3.47
C GLY A 39 0.11 11.51 4.12
N LYS A 40 0.82 10.39 3.90
CA LYS A 40 0.49 9.06 4.44
C LYS A 40 0.34 9.07 5.96
N SER A 41 1.40 9.36 6.70
CA SER A 41 1.39 9.36 8.18
C SER A 41 0.38 10.33 8.76
N THR A 42 0.15 11.49 8.11
CA THR A 42 -0.87 12.45 8.54
C THR A 42 -2.27 11.85 8.39
N THR A 43 -2.54 11.16 7.28
CA THR A 43 -3.81 10.47 7.05
C THR A 43 -4.03 9.38 8.09
N LEU A 44 -3.02 8.51 8.35
CA LEU A 44 -3.12 7.48 9.38
C LEU A 44 -3.37 8.08 10.78
N LYS A 45 -2.68 9.17 11.14
CA LYS A 45 -2.88 9.88 12.40
C LYS A 45 -4.29 10.49 12.52
N MET A 46 -4.89 10.92 11.41
CA MET A 46 -6.29 11.40 11.42
C MET A 46 -7.27 10.24 11.64
N ILE A 47 -7.04 9.08 11.03
CA ILE A 47 -7.90 7.90 11.20
C ILE A 47 -7.95 7.46 12.67
N VAL A 48 -6.82 7.51 13.38
CA VAL A 48 -6.73 7.13 14.81
C VAL A 48 -6.89 8.31 15.77
N GLY A 49 -7.41 9.43 15.31
CA GLY A 49 -7.76 10.57 16.16
C GLY A 49 -6.60 11.35 16.78
N LEU A 50 -5.33 11.05 16.42
CA LEU A 50 -4.15 11.79 16.89
C LEU A 50 -3.99 13.15 16.23
N VAL A 51 -4.58 13.32 15.05
CA VAL A 51 -4.67 14.61 14.34
C VAL A 51 -6.13 14.85 14.00
N ARG A 52 -6.66 15.99 14.38
CA ARG A 52 -8.01 16.40 13.99
C ARG A 52 -7.99 16.86 12.53
N PRO A 53 -8.82 16.27 11.64
CA PRO A 53 -8.97 16.77 10.30
C PRO A 53 -9.60 18.16 10.28
N ASP A 54 -9.28 18.96 9.27
CA ASP A 54 -9.93 20.26 9.06
C ASP A 54 -11.30 20.05 8.40
N ARG A 55 -11.43 19.01 7.57
CA ARG A 55 -12.68 18.55 6.94
C ARG A 55 -12.66 17.03 6.78
N GLY A 56 -13.85 16.47 6.59
CA GLY A 56 -14.05 15.05 6.38
C GLY A 56 -14.12 14.24 7.66
N THR A 57 -14.30 12.94 7.52
CA THR A 57 -14.48 12.01 8.63
C THR A 57 -13.69 10.73 8.43
N ALA A 58 -13.29 10.08 9.52
CA ALA A 58 -12.71 8.75 9.52
C ALA A 58 -13.44 7.87 10.54
N THR A 59 -13.71 6.63 10.15
CA THR A 59 -14.38 5.65 11.02
C THR A 59 -13.69 4.30 10.97
N ILE A 60 -13.70 3.61 12.10
CA ILE A 60 -13.27 2.22 12.26
C ILE A 60 -14.48 1.46 12.80
N GLU A 61 -14.93 0.43 12.09
CA GLU A 61 -16.17 -0.30 12.38
C GLU A 61 -17.39 0.66 12.51
N GLY A 62 -17.43 1.69 11.64
CA GLY A 62 -18.52 2.67 11.59
C GLY A 62 -18.52 3.73 12.69
N ARG A 63 -17.53 3.74 13.60
CA ARG A 63 -17.38 4.71 14.69
C ARG A 63 -16.10 5.51 14.54
N SER A 64 -16.09 6.75 14.98
CA SER A 64 -14.83 7.50 15.08
C SER A 64 -13.95 6.89 16.19
N PHE A 65 -12.62 6.95 16.01
CA PHE A 65 -11.68 6.34 16.96
C PHE A 65 -11.89 6.83 18.41
N VAL A 66 -12.19 8.12 18.57
CA VAL A 66 -12.39 8.73 19.90
C VAL A 66 -13.68 8.30 20.60
N GLU A 67 -14.62 7.72 19.86
CA GLU A 67 -15.89 7.18 20.40
C GLU A 67 -15.79 5.69 20.74
N LEU A 68 -14.66 5.03 20.46
CA LEU A 68 -14.46 3.64 20.81
C LEU A 68 -14.22 3.48 22.32
N PRO A 69 -14.99 2.65 23.03
CA PRO A 69 -14.84 2.48 24.48
C PRO A 69 -13.49 1.90 24.87
N ASN A 70 -12.97 0.96 24.09
CA ASN A 70 -11.64 0.38 24.23
C ASN A 70 -11.01 0.28 22.83
N PRO A 71 -10.38 1.36 22.34
CA PRO A 71 -9.85 1.40 20.98
C PRO A 71 -8.87 0.27 20.68
N THR A 72 -8.06 -0.14 21.65
CA THR A 72 -7.02 -1.17 21.49
C THR A 72 -7.60 -2.55 21.17
N ARG A 73 -8.86 -2.80 21.55
CA ARG A 73 -9.57 -4.03 21.18
C ARG A 73 -10.20 -3.99 19.79
N VAL A 74 -10.29 -2.81 19.22
CA VAL A 74 -10.87 -2.62 17.88
C VAL A 74 -9.78 -2.44 16.84
N VAL A 75 -8.75 -1.64 17.16
CA VAL A 75 -7.67 -1.34 16.23
C VAL A 75 -6.32 -1.36 16.94
N GLY A 76 -5.40 -2.15 16.41
CA GLY A 76 -3.98 -2.11 16.73
C GLY A 76 -3.26 -1.13 15.82
N MET A 77 -2.30 -0.39 16.37
CA MET A 77 -1.58 0.60 15.57
C MET A 77 -0.09 0.57 15.82
N LEU A 78 0.68 0.76 14.75
CA LEU A 78 2.11 1.05 14.78
C LEU A 78 2.35 2.26 13.87
N LEU A 79 2.50 3.44 14.46
CA LEU A 79 2.71 4.69 13.72
C LEU A 79 4.16 5.19 13.80
N ASP A 80 4.89 4.79 14.83
CA ASP A 80 6.30 5.11 15.01
C ASP A 80 6.94 4.13 15.99
N ALA A 81 7.79 3.24 15.48
CA ALA A 81 8.52 2.29 16.32
C ALA A 81 9.57 2.96 17.22
N SER A 82 9.95 4.20 16.95
CA SER A 82 10.89 4.96 17.78
C SER A 82 10.24 5.62 19.00
N ALA A 83 8.91 5.75 19.01
CA ALA A 83 8.17 6.43 20.06
C ALA A 83 8.08 5.64 21.39
N MET A 84 8.67 4.46 21.45
CA MET A 84 8.70 3.64 22.67
C MET A 84 9.68 4.18 23.72
N HIS A 85 9.32 4.04 24.99
CA HIS A 85 10.18 4.52 26.08
C HIS A 85 11.49 3.71 26.18
N PRO A 86 12.66 4.30 25.97
CA PRO A 86 13.93 3.57 25.82
C PRO A 86 14.39 2.87 27.10
N GLY A 87 13.97 3.34 28.27
CA GLY A 87 14.35 2.77 29.56
C GLY A 87 13.53 1.56 30.01
N ARG A 88 12.43 1.23 29.32
CA ARG A 88 11.60 0.05 29.62
C ARG A 88 12.13 -1.18 28.90
N SER A 89 11.88 -2.37 29.45
CA SER A 89 12.10 -3.62 28.71
C SER A 89 10.97 -3.88 27.70
N GLY A 90 11.21 -4.74 26.72
CA GLY A 90 10.18 -5.17 25.76
C GLY A 90 8.98 -5.77 26.48
N ARG A 91 9.23 -6.70 27.44
CA ARG A 91 8.18 -7.30 28.28
C ARG A 91 7.38 -6.25 29.06
N SER A 92 8.06 -5.31 29.71
CA SER A 92 7.39 -4.23 30.46
C SER A 92 6.51 -3.37 29.54
N THR A 93 6.98 -3.08 28.33
CA THR A 93 6.22 -2.30 27.35
C THR A 93 4.92 -3.01 26.95
N LEU A 94 4.99 -4.32 26.63
CA LEU A 94 3.80 -5.10 26.29
C LEU A 94 2.88 -5.32 27.49
N THR A 95 3.43 -5.53 28.68
CA THR A 95 2.64 -5.71 29.92
C THR A 95 1.81 -4.45 30.23
N ILE A 96 2.39 -3.27 30.05
CA ILE A 96 1.66 -1.99 30.21
C ILE A 96 0.54 -1.89 29.16
N ALA A 97 0.85 -2.18 27.90
CA ALA A 97 -0.15 -2.17 26.82
C ALA A 97 -1.29 -3.18 27.08
N ALA A 98 -0.99 -4.38 27.56
CA ALA A 98 -1.99 -5.39 27.91
C ALA A 98 -2.92 -4.92 29.03
N ARG A 99 -2.37 -4.32 30.08
CA ARG A 99 -3.16 -3.75 31.18
C ARG A 99 -4.04 -2.59 30.70
N MET A 100 -3.53 -1.71 29.84
CA MET A 100 -4.30 -0.60 29.29
C MET A 100 -5.44 -1.09 28.37
N ALA A 101 -5.23 -2.22 27.69
CA ALA A 101 -6.24 -2.85 26.84
C ALA A 101 -7.24 -3.73 27.61
N ASP A 102 -7.07 -3.87 28.94
CA ASP A 102 -7.81 -4.84 29.77
C ASP A 102 -7.72 -6.27 29.22
N VAL A 103 -6.49 -6.71 28.97
CA VAL A 103 -6.15 -8.04 28.43
C VAL A 103 -5.25 -8.77 29.41
N ASP A 104 -5.43 -10.09 29.51
CA ASP A 104 -4.58 -10.96 30.34
C ASP A 104 -3.11 -10.82 29.95
N THR A 105 -2.27 -10.53 30.93
CA THR A 105 -0.83 -10.37 30.74
C THR A 105 -0.11 -11.64 30.26
N ARG A 106 -0.73 -12.82 30.41
CA ARG A 106 -0.22 -14.09 29.82
C ARG A 106 -0.08 -14.01 28.31
N ARG A 107 -0.86 -13.15 27.65
CA ARG A 107 -0.75 -12.87 26.22
C ARG A 107 0.60 -12.24 25.84
N VAL A 108 1.28 -11.59 26.78
CA VAL A 108 2.58 -10.94 26.52
C VAL A 108 3.64 -11.95 26.10
N GLU A 109 3.70 -13.12 26.76
CA GLU A 109 4.67 -14.17 26.43
C GLU A 109 4.41 -14.69 25.01
N TYR A 110 3.15 -15.02 24.71
CA TYR A 110 2.75 -15.44 23.37
C TYR A 110 3.15 -14.41 22.29
N LEU A 111 2.97 -13.12 22.56
CA LEU A 111 3.32 -12.08 21.58
C LEU A 111 4.82 -11.91 21.42
N LEU A 112 5.61 -12.04 22.49
CA LEU A 112 7.07 -11.99 22.42
C LEU A 112 7.62 -13.14 21.56
N ASP A 113 7.06 -14.35 21.74
CA ASP A 113 7.40 -15.51 20.92
C ASP A 113 6.97 -15.31 19.47
N LEU A 114 5.73 -14.87 19.24
CA LEU A 114 5.16 -14.64 17.92
C LEU A 114 6.01 -13.70 17.06
N VAL A 115 6.52 -12.61 17.67
CA VAL A 115 7.34 -11.63 16.96
C VAL A 115 8.85 -11.95 17.02
N GLY A 116 9.25 -13.05 17.67
CA GLY A 116 10.62 -13.54 17.71
C GLY A 116 11.60 -12.65 18.48
N ILE A 117 11.17 -12.03 19.59
CA ILE A 117 12.03 -11.23 20.48
C ILE A 117 12.00 -11.70 21.94
N ALA A 118 11.55 -12.93 22.21
CA ALA A 118 11.46 -13.48 23.57
C ALA A 118 12.80 -13.45 24.31
N ASP A 119 13.91 -13.81 23.65
CA ASP A 119 15.27 -13.81 24.23
C ASP A 119 15.77 -12.40 24.59
N ALA A 120 15.17 -11.38 24.02
CA ALA A 120 15.49 -9.99 24.29
C ALA A 120 14.45 -9.28 25.17
N ALA A 121 13.42 -9.98 25.62
CA ALA A 121 12.28 -9.41 26.31
C ALA A 121 12.65 -8.55 27.53
N GLU A 122 13.68 -8.93 28.28
CA GLU A 122 14.17 -8.23 29.47
C GLU A 122 15.15 -7.08 29.15
N LYS A 123 15.68 -7.01 27.93
CA LYS A 123 16.59 -5.91 27.54
C LYS A 123 15.81 -4.62 27.38
N ARG A 124 16.45 -3.49 27.67
CA ARG A 124 15.87 -2.16 27.48
C ARG A 124 15.61 -1.88 25.99
N VAL A 125 14.46 -1.34 25.66
CA VAL A 125 14.07 -1.00 24.29
C VAL A 125 15.05 -0.03 23.62
N GLY A 126 15.70 0.85 24.41
CA GLY A 126 16.79 1.70 23.91
C GLY A 126 17.98 0.95 23.30
N THR A 127 18.18 -0.33 23.66
CA THR A 127 19.24 -1.17 23.09
C THR A 127 18.79 -2.03 21.91
N TYR A 128 17.49 -1.99 21.55
CA TYR A 128 16.95 -2.75 20.44
C TYR A 128 17.43 -2.18 19.10
N SER A 129 17.69 -3.06 18.14
CA SER A 129 17.82 -2.65 16.74
C SER A 129 16.51 -2.03 16.23
N LEU A 130 16.55 -1.36 15.07
CA LEU A 130 15.31 -0.84 14.48
C LEU A 130 14.32 -1.98 14.19
N GLY A 131 14.78 -3.09 13.61
CA GLY A 131 13.94 -4.26 13.35
C GLY A 131 13.33 -4.87 14.63
N MET A 132 14.08 -4.93 15.74
CA MET A 132 13.53 -5.37 17.03
C MET A 132 12.45 -4.41 17.55
N ARG A 133 12.63 -3.10 17.37
CA ARG A 133 11.60 -2.12 17.73
C ARG A 133 10.35 -2.25 16.85
N GLN A 134 10.51 -2.52 15.55
CA GLN A 134 9.38 -2.81 14.65
C GLN A 134 8.61 -4.05 15.11
N ARG A 135 9.32 -5.14 15.38
CA ARG A 135 8.71 -6.38 15.90
C ARG A 135 7.96 -6.14 17.22
N LEU A 136 8.54 -5.39 18.15
CA LEU A 136 7.88 -5.00 19.39
C LEU A 136 6.64 -4.13 19.14
N GLY A 137 6.70 -3.20 18.19
CA GLY A 137 5.57 -2.34 17.79
C GLY A 137 4.41 -3.15 17.19
N ILE A 138 4.72 -4.13 16.36
CA ILE A 138 3.72 -5.06 15.82
C ILE A 138 3.10 -5.90 16.98
N ALA A 139 3.91 -6.40 17.91
CA ALA A 139 3.40 -7.09 19.09
C ALA A 139 2.47 -6.19 19.90
N GLN A 140 2.84 -4.92 20.11
CA GLN A 140 2.01 -3.95 20.83
C GLN A 140 0.70 -3.68 20.09
N ALA A 141 0.70 -3.59 18.76
CA ALA A 141 -0.52 -3.45 17.97
C ALA A 141 -1.45 -4.66 18.13
N LEU A 142 -0.90 -5.87 18.31
CA LEU A 142 -1.67 -7.11 18.47
C LEU A 142 -2.16 -7.38 19.90
N VAL A 143 -1.73 -6.61 20.90
CA VAL A 143 -2.03 -6.88 22.31
C VAL A 143 -3.53 -7.02 22.58
N GLY A 144 -4.34 -6.10 22.05
CA GLY A 144 -5.79 -6.05 22.26
C GLY A 144 -6.59 -7.13 21.53
N ALA A 145 -5.94 -8.02 20.75
CA ALA A 145 -6.61 -8.90 19.79
C ALA A 145 -7.58 -8.09 18.88
N PRO A 146 -7.08 -7.06 18.19
CA PRO A 146 -7.92 -6.12 17.45
C PRO A 146 -8.55 -6.76 16.21
N GLN A 147 -9.56 -6.08 15.66
CA GLN A 147 -10.21 -6.45 14.39
C GLN A 147 -9.56 -5.74 13.19
N ALA A 148 -8.79 -4.68 13.44
CA ALA A 148 -8.08 -3.94 12.40
C ALA A 148 -6.64 -3.61 12.83
N LEU A 149 -5.74 -3.52 11.86
CA LEU A 149 -4.36 -3.06 12.03
C LEU A 149 -4.11 -1.82 11.15
N ILE A 150 -3.48 -0.80 11.74
CA ILE A 150 -2.99 0.39 11.02
C ILE A 150 -1.50 0.51 11.28
N LEU A 151 -0.71 0.32 10.23
CA LEU A 151 0.75 0.20 10.33
C LEU A 151 1.42 1.23 9.40
N ASP A 152 2.21 2.13 9.97
CA ASP A 152 2.98 3.11 9.21
C ASP A 152 4.39 2.58 8.98
N GLU A 153 4.74 2.30 7.71
CA GLU A 153 6.04 1.81 7.26
C GLU A 153 6.54 0.58 8.09
N PRO A 154 5.73 -0.50 8.24
CA PRO A 154 6.06 -1.59 9.17
C PRO A 154 7.29 -2.42 8.78
N ALA A 155 7.71 -2.39 7.52
CA ALA A 155 8.88 -3.10 7.01
C ALA A 155 10.21 -2.37 7.29
N ASN A 156 10.17 -1.11 7.67
CA ASN A 156 11.37 -0.31 7.85
C ASN A 156 12.32 -0.90 8.91
N GLY A 157 13.55 -1.20 8.48
CA GLY A 157 14.60 -1.74 9.35
C GLY A 157 14.48 -3.22 9.65
N LEU A 158 13.55 -3.92 9.03
CA LEU A 158 13.53 -5.38 9.00
C LEU A 158 14.51 -5.88 7.91
N ASP A 159 15.14 -7.00 8.19
CA ASP A 159 15.88 -7.77 7.18
C ASP A 159 14.92 -8.55 6.26
N PRO A 160 15.41 -9.16 5.17
CA PRO A 160 14.54 -9.90 4.24
C PRO A 160 13.71 -11.01 4.90
N GLU A 161 14.27 -11.69 5.91
CA GLU A 161 13.54 -12.71 6.68
C GLU A 161 12.45 -12.08 7.54
N GLY A 162 12.75 -10.95 8.19
CA GLY A 162 11.77 -10.16 8.95
C GLY A 162 10.63 -9.63 8.10
N ILE A 163 10.91 -9.21 6.86
CA ILE A 163 9.87 -8.76 5.91
C ILE A 163 8.98 -9.95 5.51
N ALA A 164 9.57 -11.12 5.22
CA ALA A 164 8.82 -12.33 4.88
C ALA A 164 7.93 -12.78 6.05
N TRP A 165 8.48 -12.79 7.27
CA TRP A 165 7.73 -13.08 8.50
C TRP A 165 6.55 -12.10 8.68
N MET A 166 6.80 -10.79 8.55
CA MET A 166 5.75 -9.76 8.68
C MET A 166 4.62 -9.97 7.65
N ARG A 167 4.96 -10.26 6.40
CA ARG A 167 3.95 -10.56 5.36
C ARG A 167 3.07 -11.74 5.73
N THR A 168 3.68 -12.83 6.18
CA THR A 168 2.95 -14.02 6.64
C THR A 168 2.00 -13.68 7.78
N LEU A 169 2.49 -12.92 8.78
CA LEU A 169 1.68 -12.48 9.91
C LEU A 169 0.47 -11.64 9.49
N LEU A 170 0.68 -10.67 8.60
CA LEU A 170 -0.39 -9.79 8.12
C LEU A 170 -1.40 -10.54 7.24
N ARG A 171 -0.92 -11.49 6.43
CA ARG A 171 -1.79 -12.35 5.62
C ARG A 171 -2.66 -13.22 6.51
N ASP A 172 -2.05 -13.91 7.49
CA ASP A 172 -2.77 -14.72 8.47
C ASP A 172 -3.82 -13.89 9.23
N PHE A 173 -3.47 -12.68 9.66
CA PHE A 173 -4.41 -11.77 10.30
C PHE A 173 -5.61 -11.42 9.39
N ALA A 174 -5.37 -11.14 8.12
CA ALA A 174 -6.42 -10.83 7.16
C ALA A 174 -7.27 -12.06 6.85
N ASP A 175 -6.67 -13.24 6.64
CA ASP A 175 -7.38 -14.49 6.35
C ASP A 175 -8.33 -14.92 7.49
N HIS A 176 -8.03 -14.49 8.73
CA HIS A 176 -8.94 -14.63 9.87
C HIS A 176 -10.01 -13.51 9.97
N GLY A 177 -10.19 -12.74 8.90
CA GLY A 177 -11.22 -11.69 8.81
C GLY A 177 -10.77 -10.32 9.30
N GLY A 178 -9.51 -10.14 9.68
CA GLY A 178 -8.95 -8.85 10.10
C GLY A 178 -8.87 -7.85 8.92
N THR A 179 -8.92 -6.56 9.24
CA THR A 179 -8.70 -5.47 8.27
C THR A 179 -7.30 -4.92 8.45
N VAL A 180 -6.49 -4.87 7.39
CA VAL A 180 -5.14 -4.29 7.45
C VAL A 180 -5.02 -3.07 6.55
N LEU A 181 -4.55 -1.95 7.12
CA LEU A 181 -4.10 -0.78 6.39
C LEU A 181 -2.62 -0.57 6.70
N LEU A 182 -1.76 -0.74 5.71
CA LEU A 182 -0.32 -0.48 5.86
C LEU A 182 0.15 0.60 4.90
N SER A 183 0.96 1.54 5.38
CA SER A 183 1.66 2.47 4.50
C SER A 183 3.00 1.89 4.08
N SER A 184 3.44 2.24 2.88
CA SER A 184 4.80 2.02 2.41
C SER A 184 5.18 3.04 1.34
N HIS A 185 6.47 3.27 1.19
CA HIS A 185 7.06 3.95 0.04
C HIS A 185 7.75 2.95 -0.91
N LEU A 186 7.81 1.67 -0.55
CA LEU A 186 8.45 0.60 -1.30
C LEU A 186 7.40 -0.20 -2.08
N LEU A 187 7.38 0.00 -3.38
CA LEU A 187 6.42 -0.57 -4.31
C LEU A 187 6.36 -2.11 -4.26
N HIS A 188 7.54 -2.74 -4.26
CA HIS A 188 7.65 -4.21 -4.27
C HIS A 188 7.10 -4.86 -2.99
N GLU A 189 7.18 -4.18 -1.85
CA GLU A 189 6.61 -4.68 -0.58
C GLU A 189 5.09 -4.68 -0.63
N VAL A 190 4.50 -3.58 -1.13
CA VAL A 190 3.05 -3.48 -1.28
C VAL A 190 2.55 -4.50 -2.30
N GLN A 191 3.25 -4.64 -3.43
CA GLN A 191 2.89 -5.61 -4.47
C GLN A 191 2.90 -7.05 -3.97
N ALA A 192 3.82 -7.38 -3.07
CA ALA A 192 3.94 -8.73 -2.53
C ALA A 192 2.99 -9.03 -1.35
N THR A 193 2.27 -8.02 -0.83
CA THR A 193 1.53 -8.16 0.44
C THR A 193 0.06 -7.78 0.30
N ALA A 194 -0.27 -6.72 -0.48
CA ALA A 194 -1.58 -6.10 -0.50
C ALA A 194 -2.55 -6.73 -1.51
N ASP A 195 -3.83 -6.76 -1.16
CA ASP A 195 -4.95 -7.11 -2.05
C ASP A 195 -5.49 -5.85 -2.75
N HIS A 196 -5.47 -4.72 -2.05
CA HIS A 196 -5.93 -3.43 -2.51
C HIS A 196 -4.81 -2.40 -2.40
N LEU A 197 -4.84 -1.44 -3.30
CA LEU A 197 -3.88 -0.34 -3.33
C LEU A 197 -4.60 1.00 -3.30
N VAL A 198 -4.07 1.93 -2.53
CA VAL A 198 -4.40 3.35 -2.59
C VAL A 198 -3.09 4.11 -2.78
N VAL A 199 -2.95 4.84 -3.87
CA VAL A 199 -1.76 5.65 -4.18
C VAL A 199 -2.08 7.10 -3.86
N ILE A 200 -1.22 7.72 -3.04
CA ILE A 200 -1.32 9.14 -2.69
C ILE A 200 -0.13 9.91 -3.24
N SER A 201 -0.39 11.06 -3.86
CA SER A 201 0.61 12.02 -4.32
C SER A 201 0.15 13.43 -3.98
N ASP A 202 1.04 14.26 -3.43
CA ASP A 202 0.75 15.65 -3.01
C ASP A 202 -0.53 15.79 -2.18
N GLY A 203 -0.74 14.86 -1.27
CA GLY A 203 -1.87 14.86 -0.36
C GLY A 203 -3.20 14.39 -0.95
N ALA A 204 -3.27 13.99 -2.21
CA ALA A 204 -4.49 13.51 -2.85
C ALA A 204 -4.36 12.06 -3.34
N VAL A 205 -5.46 11.31 -3.32
CA VAL A 205 -5.50 9.97 -3.92
C VAL A 205 -5.45 10.11 -5.45
N VAL A 206 -4.50 9.42 -6.07
CA VAL A 206 -4.31 9.42 -7.54
C VAL A 206 -4.72 8.10 -8.17
N ALA A 207 -4.74 7.00 -7.41
CA ALA A 207 -5.31 5.73 -7.82
C ALA A 207 -5.79 4.95 -6.59
N ALA A 208 -6.86 4.19 -6.74
CA ALA A 208 -7.34 3.26 -5.74
C ALA A 208 -8.08 2.09 -6.40
N GLY A 209 -7.88 0.87 -5.89
CA GLY A 209 -8.56 -0.31 -6.41
C GLY A 209 -7.90 -1.62 -5.96
N ARG A 210 -8.38 -2.72 -6.50
CA ARG A 210 -7.72 -4.03 -6.34
C ARG A 210 -6.37 -4.00 -7.05
N LEU A 211 -5.37 -4.55 -6.38
CA LEU A 211 -4.00 -4.55 -6.88
C LEU A 211 -3.86 -5.28 -8.21
N ASP A 212 -4.49 -6.45 -8.35
CA ASP A 212 -4.50 -7.24 -9.58
C ASP A 212 -5.10 -6.45 -10.77
N HIS A 213 -6.18 -5.70 -10.55
CA HIS A 213 -6.78 -4.87 -11.58
C HIS A 213 -5.92 -3.65 -11.95
N LEU A 214 -5.26 -3.03 -10.97
CA LEU A 214 -4.37 -1.89 -11.20
C LEU A 214 -3.06 -2.32 -11.90
N LEU A 215 -2.63 -3.55 -11.66
CA LEU A 215 -1.44 -4.16 -12.28
C LEU A 215 -1.75 -4.91 -13.56
N ALA A 216 -3.02 -5.20 -13.84
CA ALA A 216 -3.40 -5.82 -15.10
C ALA A 216 -2.87 -4.94 -16.23
N SER A 217 -1.74 -5.35 -16.77
CA SER A 217 -1.09 -4.69 -17.89
C SER A 217 -2.06 -4.72 -19.06
N SER A 218 -2.67 -3.58 -19.30
CA SER A 218 -3.54 -3.40 -20.46
C SER A 218 -2.75 -3.19 -21.75
N THR A 219 -1.45 -3.40 -21.73
CA THR A 219 -0.59 -3.19 -22.90
C THR A 219 0.01 -4.49 -23.40
N ILE A 220 0.04 -4.68 -24.71
CA ILE A 220 0.68 -5.80 -25.38
C ILE A 220 1.88 -5.26 -26.17
N VAL A 221 3.05 -5.85 -25.92
CA VAL A 221 4.27 -5.56 -26.70
C VAL A 221 4.31 -6.49 -27.89
N VAL A 222 4.46 -5.90 -29.07
CA VAL A 222 4.58 -6.62 -30.34
C VAL A 222 5.86 -6.19 -31.03
N ARG A 223 6.60 -7.15 -31.56
CA ARG A 223 7.83 -6.88 -32.33
C ARG A 223 7.85 -7.70 -33.60
N SER A 224 8.39 -7.11 -34.66
CA SER A 224 8.58 -7.73 -35.97
C SER A 224 9.96 -7.38 -36.49
N PRO A 225 10.58 -8.25 -37.32
CA PRO A 225 11.77 -7.90 -38.11
C PRO A 225 11.51 -6.71 -39.06
N ASP A 226 10.24 -6.50 -39.43
CA ASP A 226 9.80 -5.35 -40.23
C ASP A 226 8.82 -4.51 -39.41
N PRO A 227 9.32 -3.52 -38.63
CA PRO A 227 8.46 -2.66 -37.83
C PRO A 227 7.51 -1.79 -38.65
N VAL A 228 7.89 -1.46 -39.89
CA VAL A 228 7.07 -0.62 -40.78
C VAL A 228 5.86 -1.41 -41.29
N ALA A 229 6.07 -2.66 -41.69
CA ALA A 229 4.97 -3.53 -42.08
C ALA A 229 4.03 -3.84 -40.92
N LEU A 230 4.58 -4.03 -39.70
CA LEU A 230 3.78 -4.23 -38.49
C LEU A 230 2.92 -2.99 -38.18
N ALA A 231 3.52 -1.80 -38.23
CA ALA A 231 2.80 -0.54 -38.01
C ALA A 231 1.68 -0.32 -39.01
N ALA A 232 1.94 -0.62 -40.31
CA ALA A 232 0.93 -0.53 -41.36
C ALA A 232 -0.25 -1.51 -41.14
N ALA A 233 0.05 -2.76 -40.71
CA ALA A 233 -0.95 -3.76 -40.39
C ALA A 233 -1.85 -3.34 -39.21
N LEU A 234 -1.27 -2.82 -38.14
CA LEU A 234 -2.01 -2.31 -36.98
C LEU A 234 -2.87 -1.12 -37.35
N HIS A 235 -2.34 -0.18 -38.14
CA HIS A 235 -3.10 0.96 -38.65
C HIS A 235 -4.29 0.54 -39.53
N ALA A 236 -4.09 -0.41 -40.44
CA ALA A 236 -5.16 -0.97 -41.27
C ALA A 236 -6.27 -1.63 -40.43
N ALA A 237 -5.90 -2.27 -39.34
CA ALA A 237 -6.79 -2.88 -38.35
C ALA A 237 -7.43 -1.85 -37.36
N ARG A 238 -7.10 -0.55 -37.49
CA ARG A 238 -7.52 0.54 -36.59
C ARG A 238 -7.15 0.27 -35.13
N ILE A 239 -5.96 -0.27 -34.93
CA ILE A 239 -5.39 -0.51 -33.63
C ILE A 239 -4.33 0.56 -33.37
N ASP A 240 -4.56 1.37 -32.33
CA ASP A 240 -3.63 2.42 -31.91
C ASP A 240 -2.41 1.77 -31.22
N TYR A 241 -1.23 2.32 -31.48
CA TYR A 241 0.01 1.86 -30.90
C TYR A 241 0.96 3.01 -30.58
N VAL A 242 1.89 2.77 -29.68
CA VAL A 242 2.99 3.67 -29.30
C VAL A 242 4.31 2.99 -29.61
N ALA A 243 5.25 3.71 -30.21
CA ALA A 243 6.61 3.19 -30.40
C ALA A 243 7.32 3.00 -29.05
N GLY A 244 7.86 1.82 -28.83
CA GLY A 244 8.60 1.44 -27.63
C GLY A 244 10.10 1.28 -27.91
N PRO A 245 10.89 0.93 -26.92
CA PRO A 245 12.34 0.69 -27.08
C PRO A 245 12.64 -0.46 -28.05
N GLY A 246 13.65 -0.28 -28.91
CA GLY A 246 14.17 -1.34 -29.78
C GLY A 246 13.15 -1.83 -30.81
N ASP A 247 12.48 -0.92 -31.51
CA ASP A 247 11.51 -1.20 -32.57
C ASP A 247 10.27 -1.99 -32.12
N ALA A 248 10.02 -2.11 -30.83
CA ALA A 248 8.79 -2.68 -30.32
C ALA A 248 7.63 -1.71 -30.48
N LEU A 249 6.44 -2.21 -30.79
CA LEU A 249 5.20 -1.46 -30.72
C LEU A 249 4.42 -1.90 -29.49
N THR A 250 3.88 -0.92 -28.74
CA THR A 250 3.07 -1.16 -27.56
C THR A 250 1.62 -0.79 -27.88
N VAL A 251 0.72 -1.73 -27.67
CA VAL A 251 -0.71 -1.59 -27.96
C VAL A 251 -1.49 -1.58 -26.68
N ASP A 252 -2.42 -0.63 -26.50
CA ASP A 252 -3.33 -0.61 -25.37
C ASP A 252 -4.43 -1.65 -25.54
N ALA A 253 -4.52 -2.57 -24.59
CA ALA A 253 -5.52 -3.64 -24.52
C ALA A 253 -6.55 -3.41 -23.39
N SER A 254 -6.56 -2.24 -22.72
CA SER A 254 -7.42 -1.94 -21.56
C SER A 254 -8.92 -2.05 -21.86
N GLY A 255 -9.32 -1.87 -23.11
CA GLY A 255 -10.72 -1.98 -23.57
C GLY A 255 -11.21 -3.43 -23.82
N GLY A 256 -10.36 -4.46 -23.66
CA GLY A 256 -10.69 -5.85 -23.94
C GLY A 256 -10.96 -6.19 -25.43
N ARG A 257 -10.88 -5.19 -26.32
CA ARG A 257 -11.07 -5.38 -27.78
C ARG A 257 -9.83 -5.90 -28.47
N VAL A 258 -8.66 -5.58 -27.93
CA VAL A 258 -7.38 -5.98 -28.48
C VAL A 258 -6.78 -7.01 -27.53
N THR A 259 -6.64 -8.25 -28.02
CA THR A 259 -5.99 -9.34 -27.30
C THR A 259 -4.77 -9.81 -28.08
N ALA A 260 -3.93 -10.65 -27.48
CA ALA A 260 -2.80 -11.25 -28.17
C ALA A 260 -3.24 -12.06 -29.40
N GLU A 261 -4.40 -12.74 -29.31
CA GLU A 261 -4.97 -13.51 -30.42
C GLU A 261 -5.40 -12.59 -31.57
N VAL A 262 -6.01 -11.44 -31.26
CA VAL A 262 -6.39 -10.43 -32.26
C VAL A 262 -5.15 -9.90 -32.98
N LEU A 263 -4.10 -9.56 -32.22
CA LEU A 263 -2.85 -9.05 -32.80
C LEU A 263 -2.13 -10.11 -33.64
N ALA A 264 -2.10 -11.36 -33.19
CA ALA A 264 -1.58 -12.47 -33.97
C ALA A 264 -2.38 -12.70 -35.26
N GLY A 265 -3.71 -12.55 -35.20
CA GLY A 265 -4.60 -12.62 -36.36
C GLY A 265 -4.29 -11.51 -37.38
N VAL A 266 -4.20 -10.26 -36.92
CA VAL A 266 -3.83 -9.11 -37.77
C VAL A 266 -2.48 -9.30 -38.44
N ALA A 267 -1.47 -9.73 -37.70
CA ALA A 267 -0.14 -10.00 -38.23
C ALA A 267 -0.16 -11.10 -39.34
N ARG A 268 -0.90 -12.19 -39.07
CA ARG A 268 -1.07 -13.27 -40.04
C ARG A 268 -1.76 -12.82 -41.34
N ASP A 269 -2.87 -12.07 -41.19
CA ASP A 269 -3.70 -11.62 -42.31
C ASP A 269 -2.95 -10.62 -43.20
N HIS A 270 -1.97 -9.89 -42.64
CA HIS A 270 -1.07 -9.00 -43.35
C HIS A 270 0.30 -9.59 -43.64
N GLN A 271 0.50 -10.91 -43.41
CA GLN A 271 1.74 -11.64 -43.67
C GLN A 271 2.97 -11.06 -42.94
N VAL A 272 2.76 -10.47 -41.76
CA VAL A 272 3.80 -9.91 -40.90
C VAL A 272 4.28 -10.96 -39.91
N LEU A 273 5.60 -11.27 -39.94
CA LEU A 273 6.21 -12.17 -38.98
C LEU A 273 6.34 -11.45 -37.61
N LEU A 274 5.85 -12.07 -36.56
CA LEU A 274 6.08 -11.60 -35.19
C LEU A 274 7.27 -12.35 -34.59
N THR A 275 8.20 -11.61 -33.99
CA THR A 275 9.29 -12.13 -33.17
C THR A 275 9.03 -12.06 -31.69
N GLU A 276 8.11 -11.18 -31.28
CA GLU A 276 7.67 -11.04 -29.89
C GLU A 276 6.19 -10.64 -29.87
N LEU A 277 5.42 -11.37 -29.08
CA LEU A 277 4.04 -11.04 -28.74
C LEU A 277 3.83 -11.43 -27.29
N ARG A 278 3.88 -10.47 -26.41
CA ARG A 278 3.65 -10.72 -24.98
C ARG A 278 2.83 -9.61 -24.38
N GLN A 279 2.03 -9.95 -23.40
CA GLN A 279 1.54 -8.90 -22.50
C GLN A 279 2.77 -8.23 -21.88
N SER A 280 2.78 -6.90 -21.88
CA SER A 280 3.81 -6.18 -21.19
C SER A 280 3.75 -6.65 -19.74
N GLU A 281 4.77 -7.38 -19.30
CA GLU A 281 5.09 -7.40 -17.89
C GLU A 281 5.53 -5.98 -17.59
N THR A 282 4.56 -5.08 -17.51
CA THR A 282 4.79 -3.73 -17.00
C THR A 282 5.56 -3.98 -15.71
N ASN A 283 6.66 -3.31 -15.50
CA ASN A 283 7.33 -3.27 -14.22
C ASN A 283 6.33 -2.73 -13.21
N GLY A 284 5.36 -3.56 -12.90
CA GLY A 284 4.30 -3.51 -11.94
C GLY A 284 3.89 -2.10 -11.49
N LEU A 285 3.83 -1.95 -10.21
CA LEU A 285 3.52 -0.71 -9.52
C LEU A 285 4.46 0.46 -9.85
N GLU A 286 5.72 0.23 -10.26
CA GLU A 286 6.67 1.31 -10.53
C GLU A 286 6.24 2.18 -11.70
N GLN A 287 5.87 1.57 -12.84
CA GLN A 287 5.41 2.34 -13.98
C GLN A 287 4.05 2.99 -13.73
N LEU A 288 3.14 2.28 -13.05
CA LEU A 288 1.88 2.87 -12.61
C LEU A 288 2.14 4.10 -11.73
N PHE A 289 3.01 3.97 -10.75
CA PHE A 289 3.36 5.06 -9.84
C PHE A 289 4.00 6.23 -10.60
N PHE A 290 4.98 5.97 -11.47
CA PHE A 290 5.62 7.02 -12.26
C PHE A 290 4.66 7.68 -13.24
N SER A 291 3.80 6.93 -13.92
CA SER A 291 2.80 7.51 -14.84
C SER A 291 1.81 8.41 -14.11
N LEU A 292 1.33 8.00 -12.93
CA LEU A 292 0.38 8.76 -12.12
C LEU A 292 1.02 10.01 -11.49
N THR A 293 2.29 9.94 -11.11
CA THR A 293 3.00 11.09 -10.54
C THR A 293 3.50 12.06 -11.62
N ALA A 294 3.95 11.57 -12.79
CA ALA A 294 4.38 12.39 -13.92
C ALA A 294 3.22 13.11 -14.62
N ALA A 295 2.06 12.46 -14.79
CA ALA A 295 0.88 13.08 -15.38
C ALA A 295 0.41 14.31 -14.60
N LYS A 296 0.56 14.29 -13.27
CA LYS A 296 0.21 15.43 -12.41
C LYS A 296 1.24 16.56 -12.46
N ALA A 297 2.52 16.24 -12.68
CA ALA A 297 3.58 17.25 -12.86
C ALA A 297 3.47 17.99 -14.22
N ALA A 298 2.82 17.38 -15.21
CA ALA A 298 2.61 17.93 -16.54
C ALA A 298 1.32 18.78 -16.70
N SER A 299 0.43 18.79 -15.71
CA SER A 299 -0.75 19.66 -15.70
C SER A 299 -0.33 21.04 -15.18
N PRO A 300 -0.25 22.09 -16.05
CA PRO A 300 0.06 23.44 -15.58
C PRO A 300 -1.07 23.86 -14.63
N GLN A 301 -0.68 24.40 -13.47
CA GLN A 301 -1.56 25.27 -12.70
C GLN A 301 -2.07 26.36 -13.64
N GLU A 302 -3.36 26.33 -13.96
CA GLU A 302 -4.06 27.57 -14.29
C GLU A 302 -4.01 28.43 -13.04
N ALA A 303 -2.94 29.19 -12.96
CA ALA A 303 -2.79 30.26 -12.00
C ALA A 303 -3.80 31.33 -12.34
N ALA A 304 -4.59 31.65 -11.35
CA ALA A 304 -5.35 32.85 -11.14
C ALA A 304 -4.92 34.05 -12.01
N ALA A 305 -5.84 34.54 -12.81
CA ALA A 305 -5.98 35.94 -13.12
C ALA A 305 -7.11 36.50 -12.23
#